data_bd681e8df753073a9080f3e0354e4e39
#
_entry.id   bd681e8df753073a9080f3e0354e4e39
#
_cell.length_a   1.000
_cell.length_b   1.000
_cell.length_c   1.000
_cell.angle_alpha   90.00
_cell.angle_beta   90.00
_cell.angle_gamma   90.00
#
_symmetry.space_group_name_H-M   'P 1'
#
loop_
_entity.id
_entity.type
_entity.pdbx_description
1 polymer ?
#
loop_
_entity_poly.entity_id
_entity_poly.type
_entity_poly.pdbx_seq_one_letter_code
_entity_poly.pdbx_strand_id
1 'polypeptide(L)'
;MGTKAKILLVNGPNLNLLGRREPGHYGHHTLAQIVKELQDEATKAGVTLEHIQSNAEHVLIDTIHGSDADFIIINPAAFTHTSVALRDAILGVSIPFIEVHLSNVHAREPFRHHSYFSDKAIGVICGLGAQGYQFALLSAIGRIKDKSAEN
;
A
#
# COMPACT_ATOMS: atom_id res chain seq x y z
N MET A 1 16.71 22.29 -8.89
CA MET A 1 15.34 21.78 -8.77
C MET A 1 15.38 20.30 -8.37
N GLY A 2 14.69 19.96 -7.32
CA GLY A 2 14.60 18.58 -6.89
C GLY A 2 13.69 17.75 -7.78
N THR A 3 13.89 16.45 -7.78
CA THR A 3 12.95 15.51 -8.39
C THR A 3 11.64 15.53 -7.60
N LYS A 4 10.54 15.20 -8.26
CA LYS A 4 9.26 15.02 -7.59
C LYS A 4 9.36 13.92 -6.56
N ALA A 5 8.70 14.09 -5.44
CA ALA A 5 8.54 13.02 -4.46
C ALA A 5 7.78 11.85 -5.10
N LYS A 6 8.10 10.66 -4.64
CA LYS A 6 7.60 9.42 -5.22
C LYS A 6 7.00 8.53 -4.13
N ILE A 7 5.83 8.01 -4.41
CA ILE A 7 5.17 7.01 -3.56
C ILE A 7 5.10 5.70 -4.35
N LEU A 8 5.46 4.60 -3.71
CA LEU A 8 5.28 3.26 -4.28
C LEU A 8 4.07 2.59 -3.62
N LEU A 9 3.09 2.25 -4.43
CA LEU A 9 1.93 1.47 -4.00
C LEU A 9 2.19 -0.01 -4.31
N VAL A 10 2.23 -0.83 -3.26
CA VAL A 10 2.50 -2.26 -3.37
C VAL A 10 1.23 -3.04 -3.02
N ASN A 11 0.78 -3.85 -3.95
CA ASN A 11 -0.41 -4.70 -3.79
C ASN A 11 -0.03 -6.17 -3.93
N GLY A 12 -0.46 -6.97 -2.96
CA GLY A 12 -0.16 -8.39 -2.88
C GLY A 12 -1.07 -9.28 -3.70
N PRO A 13 -1.05 -10.59 -3.39
CA PRO A 13 -1.72 -11.60 -4.21
C PRO A 13 -3.23 -11.44 -4.22
N ASN A 14 -3.82 -11.83 -5.33
CA ASN A 14 -5.26 -11.88 -5.57
C ASN A 14 -5.94 -10.51 -5.69
N LEU A 15 -5.24 -9.40 -5.45
CA LEU A 15 -5.82 -8.07 -5.62
C LEU A 15 -6.09 -7.73 -7.09
N ASN A 16 -5.49 -8.46 -8.01
CA ASN A 16 -5.83 -8.38 -9.43
C ASN A 16 -7.27 -8.83 -9.71
N LEU A 17 -7.91 -9.53 -8.77
CA LEU A 17 -9.29 -10.01 -8.91
C LEU A 17 -10.32 -9.05 -8.34
N LEU A 18 -9.92 -7.88 -7.86
CA LEU A 18 -10.86 -6.87 -7.34
C LEU A 18 -11.91 -6.53 -8.41
N GLY A 19 -13.16 -6.42 -7.93
CA GLY A 19 -14.31 -6.19 -8.81
C GLY A 19 -14.94 -7.46 -9.33
N ARG A 20 -14.26 -8.62 -9.20
CA ARG A 20 -14.75 -9.93 -9.63
C ARG A 20 -14.97 -10.90 -8.48
N ARG A 21 -14.15 -10.76 -7.39
CA ARG A 21 -14.12 -11.69 -6.27
C ARG A 21 -14.69 -11.01 -5.04
N GLU A 22 -15.63 -11.70 -4.37
CA GLU A 22 -16.19 -11.26 -3.10
C GLU A 22 -16.59 -9.77 -3.07
N PRO A 23 -17.50 -9.32 -3.98
CA PRO A 23 -17.88 -7.90 -4.02
C PRO A 23 -18.40 -7.36 -2.70
N GLY A 24 -19.00 -8.23 -1.87
CA GLY A 24 -19.49 -7.85 -0.55
C GLY A 24 -18.40 -7.39 0.42
N HIS A 25 -17.16 -7.87 0.22
CA HIS A 25 -16.00 -7.48 1.04
C HIS A 25 -15.19 -6.33 0.44
N TYR A 26 -15.07 -6.29 -0.89
CA TYR A 26 -14.09 -5.43 -1.57
C TYR A 26 -14.74 -4.39 -2.49
N GLY A 27 -16.09 -4.44 -2.66
CA GLY A 27 -16.79 -3.55 -3.56
C GLY A 27 -16.65 -3.95 -5.02
N HIS A 28 -17.04 -3.06 -5.92
CA HIS A 28 -17.10 -3.33 -7.36
C HIS A 28 -15.98 -2.67 -8.16
N HIS A 29 -15.14 -1.86 -7.53
CA HIS A 29 -14.02 -1.21 -8.21
C HIS A 29 -12.95 -2.22 -8.57
N THR A 30 -12.43 -2.14 -9.81
CA THR A 30 -11.26 -2.93 -10.19
C THR A 30 -10.00 -2.28 -9.63
N LEU A 31 -8.93 -3.08 -9.49
CA LEU A 31 -7.65 -2.54 -9.05
C LEU A 31 -7.15 -1.44 -9.99
N ALA A 32 -7.31 -1.64 -11.32
CA ALA A 32 -6.88 -0.65 -12.30
C ALA A 32 -7.56 0.70 -12.09
N GLN A 33 -8.86 0.69 -11.79
CA GLN A 33 -9.61 1.92 -11.51
C GLN A 33 -9.11 2.61 -10.24
N ILE A 34 -8.89 1.83 -9.19
CA ILE A 34 -8.37 2.34 -7.92
C ILE A 34 -6.99 2.99 -8.13
N VAL A 35 -6.10 2.30 -8.83
CA VAL A 35 -4.74 2.80 -9.08
C VAL A 35 -4.77 4.08 -9.90
N LYS A 36 -5.60 4.12 -10.95
CA LYS A 36 -5.72 5.32 -11.78
C LYS A 36 -6.19 6.53 -10.96
N GLU A 37 -7.20 6.35 -10.13
CA GLU A 37 -7.70 7.43 -9.27
C GLU A 37 -6.61 7.93 -8.31
N LEU A 38 -5.84 7.01 -7.74
CA LEU A 38 -4.74 7.38 -6.84
C LEU A 38 -3.63 8.10 -7.58
N GLN A 39 -3.29 7.65 -8.79
CA GLN A 39 -2.28 8.32 -9.62
C GLN A 39 -2.71 9.75 -9.98
N ASP A 40 -3.99 9.93 -10.32
CA ASP A 40 -4.53 11.26 -10.64
C ASP A 40 -4.46 12.18 -9.42
N GLU A 41 -4.84 11.68 -8.23
CA GLU A 41 -4.77 12.45 -6.99
C GLU A 41 -3.33 12.81 -6.63
N ALA A 42 -2.41 11.87 -6.77
CA ALA A 42 -0.99 12.12 -6.51
C ALA A 42 -0.45 13.19 -7.45
N THR A 43 -0.77 13.12 -8.75
CA THR A 43 -0.35 14.08 -9.74
C THR A 43 -0.83 15.48 -9.41
N LYS A 44 -2.09 15.62 -8.98
CA LYS A 44 -2.65 16.92 -8.55
C LYS A 44 -1.87 17.50 -7.37
N ALA A 45 -1.32 16.64 -6.51
CA ALA A 45 -0.54 17.05 -5.35
C ALA A 45 0.96 17.24 -5.67
N GLY A 46 1.37 17.04 -6.92
CA GLY A 46 2.76 17.17 -7.33
C GLY A 46 3.64 15.99 -6.97
N VAL A 47 3.05 14.82 -6.77
CA VAL A 47 3.75 13.59 -6.37
C VAL A 47 3.54 12.52 -7.43
N THR A 48 4.56 11.70 -7.68
CA THR A 48 4.45 10.56 -8.60
C THR A 48 4.07 9.32 -7.80
N LEU A 49 3.05 8.59 -8.25
CA LEU A 49 2.67 7.30 -7.68
C LEU A 49 3.02 6.19 -8.66
N GLU A 50 3.94 5.32 -8.25
CA GLU A 50 4.25 4.08 -8.96
C GLU A 50 3.48 2.95 -8.32
N HIS A 51 3.18 1.91 -9.10
CA HIS A 51 2.35 0.79 -8.64
C HIS A 51 2.91 -0.55 -9.09
N ILE A 52 2.85 -1.52 -8.19
CA ILE A 52 3.09 -2.93 -8.48
C ILE A 52 2.00 -3.78 -7.83
N GLN A 53 1.51 -4.75 -8.55
CA GLN A 53 0.70 -5.84 -8.01
C GLN A 53 1.30 -7.15 -8.48
N SER A 54 1.47 -8.10 -7.58
CA SER A 54 1.95 -9.42 -7.97
C SER A 54 1.46 -10.48 -6.99
N ASN A 55 1.26 -11.69 -7.53
CA ASN A 55 1.03 -12.88 -6.74
C ASN A 55 2.35 -13.54 -6.32
N ALA A 56 3.46 -13.11 -6.90
CA ALA A 56 4.78 -13.67 -6.63
C ALA A 56 5.49 -12.85 -5.56
N GLU A 57 5.77 -13.46 -4.44
CA GLU A 57 6.43 -12.80 -3.30
C GLU A 57 7.74 -12.15 -3.70
N HIS A 58 8.58 -12.86 -4.49
CA HIS A 58 9.89 -12.34 -4.88
C HIS A 58 9.80 -11.11 -5.78
N VAL A 59 8.75 -11.00 -6.60
CA VAL A 59 8.55 -9.82 -7.45
C VAL A 59 8.31 -8.58 -6.57
N LEU A 60 7.50 -8.71 -5.53
CA LEU A 60 7.25 -7.62 -4.59
C LEU A 60 8.52 -7.25 -3.83
N ILE A 61 9.26 -8.23 -3.37
CA ILE A 61 10.53 -8.04 -2.66
C ILE A 61 11.53 -7.28 -3.54
N ASP A 62 11.74 -7.76 -4.76
CA ASP A 62 12.70 -7.15 -5.67
C ASP A 62 12.30 -5.72 -6.06
N THR A 63 11.00 -5.48 -6.22
CA THR A 63 10.50 -4.15 -6.52
C THR A 63 10.78 -3.18 -5.36
N ILE A 64 10.55 -3.61 -4.13
CA ILE A 64 10.84 -2.81 -2.94
C ILE A 64 12.34 -2.52 -2.84
N HIS A 65 13.18 -3.54 -3.02
CA HIS A 65 14.62 -3.39 -2.96
C HIS A 65 15.15 -2.38 -3.97
N GLY A 66 14.57 -2.35 -5.17
CA GLY A 66 15.02 -1.46 -6.25
C GLY A 66 14.35 -0.08 -6.24
N SER A 67 13.47 0.20 -5.27
CA SER A 67 12.70 1.44 -5.28
C SER A 67 13.49 2.61 -4.70
N ASP A 68 13.31 3.78 -5.31
CA ASP A 68 13.79 5.06 -4.79
C ASP A 68 12.65 5.90 -4.22
N ALA A 69 11.54 5.26 -3.85
CA ALA A 69 10.38 5.96 -3.31
C ALA A 69 10.68 6.63 -1.97
N ASP A 70 9.98 7.73 -1.71
CA ASP A 70 10.04 8.45 -0.44
C ASP A 70 9.07 7.87 0.58
N PHE A 71 8.06 7.14 0.11
CA PHE A 71 7.01 6.57 0.96
C PHE A 71 6.42 5.34 0.27
N ILE A 72 6.01 4.35 1.06
CA ILE A 72 5.35 3.15 0.55
C ILE A 72 3.95 3.04 1.15
N ILE A 73 2.98 2.72 0.31
CA ILE A 73 1.65 2.27 0.74
C ILE A 73 1.58 0.80 0.36
N ILE A 74 1.35 -0.06 1.33
CA ILE A 74 1.34 -1.50 1.09
C ILE A 74 0.03 -2.14 1.53
N ASN A 75 -0.58 -2.88 0.60
CA ASN A 75 -1.63 -3.84 0.92
C ASN A 75 -1.04 -5.23 0.64
N PRO A 76 -0.50 -5.91 1.66
CA PRO A 76 0.15 -7.20 1.43
C PRO A 76 -0.83 -8.32 1.11
N ALA A 77 -2.12 -8.09 1.29
CA ALA A 77 -3.17 -9.10 1.11
C ALA A 77 -2.86 -10.35 1.96
N ALA A 78 -2.90 -11.55 1.39
CA ALA A 78 -2.64 -12.76 2.16
C ALA A 78 -1.22 -12.82 2.73
N PHE A 79 -0.25 -12.16 2.10
CA PHE A 79 1.13 -12.12 2.63
C PHE A 79 1.23 -11.36 3.95
N THR A 80 0.23 -10.60 4.34
CA THR A 80 0.14 -9.94 5.64
C THR A 80 0.36 -10.93 6.78
N HIS A 81 -0.17 -12.14 6.61
CA HIS A 81 -0.26 -13.15 7.67
C HIS A 81 0.79 -14.27 7.52
N THR A 82 1.60 -14.23 6.47
CA THR A 82 2.50 -15.34 6.13
C THR A 82 3.92 -14.93 5.77
N SER A 83 4.14 -13.71 5.28
CA SER A 83 5.43 -13.37 4.68
C SER A 83 6.35 -12.59 5.61
N VAL A 84 7.22 -13.31 6.29
CA VAL A 84 8.35 -12.69 7.00
C VAL A 84 9.33 -12.09 5.98
N ALA A 85 9.51 -12.73 4.82
CA ALA A 85 10.43 -12.25 3.79
C ALA A 85 10.04 -10.87 3.27
N LEU A 86 8.73 -10.64 3.03
CA LEU A 86 8.26 -9.34 2.59
C LEU A 86 8.38 -8.28 3.71
N ARG A 87 8.09 -8.67 4.95
CA ARG A 87 8.35 -7.82 6.12
C ARG A 87 9.80 -7.35 6.13
N ASP A 88 10.73 -8.29 6.02
CA ASP A 88 12.16 -7.98 6.09
C ASP A 88 12.59 -7.08 4.93
N ALA A 89 12.01 -7.26 3.74
CA ALA A 89 12.31 -6.44 2.58
C ALA A 89 11.91 -4.97 2.83
N ILE A 90 10.70 -4.74 3.34
CA ILE A 90 10.22 -3.36 3.55
C ILE A 90 10.99 -2.68 4.69
N LEU A 91 11.38 -3.42 5.71
CA LEU A 91 12.22 -2.87 6.78
C LEU A 91 13.64 -2.61 6.30
N GLY A 92 14.15 -3.45 5.41
CA GLY A 92 15.53 -3.36 4.92
C GLY A 92 15.81 -2.10 4.11
N VAL A 93 14.81 -1.52 3.45
CA VAL A 93 14.99 -0.31 2.64
C VAL A 93 14.81 0.98 3.45
N SER A 94 14.33 0.88 4.68
CA SER A 94 14.14 2.04 5.59
C SER A 94 13.24 3.14 5.01
N ILE A 95 12.31 2.78 4.14
CA ILE A 95 11.31 3.70 3.60
C ILE A 95 10.07 3.64 4.50
N PRO A 96 9.55 4.79 4.97
CA PRO A 96 8.34 4.77 5.80
C PRO A 96 7.14 4.25 5.02
N PHE A 97 6.25 3.54 5.70
CA PHE A 97 5.11 2.93 5.02
C PHE A 97 3.84 2.93 5.86
N ILE A 98 2.70 2.91 5.16
CA ILE A 98 1.37 2.72 5.73
C ILE A 98 0.83 1.40 5.19
N GLU A 99 0.24 0.61 6.08
CA GLU A 99 -0.42 -0.66 5.75
C GLU A 99 -1.90 -0.42 5.50
N VAL A 100 -2.44 -0.97 4.40
CA VAL A 100 -3.85 -0.83 4.03
C VAL A 100 -4.46 -2.19 3.78
N HIS A 101 -5.67 -2.39 4.28
CA HIS A 101 -6.53 -3.53 3.98
C HIS A 101 -7.92 -3.02 3.61
N LEU A 102 -8.50 -3.56 2.54
CA LEU A 102 -9.85 -3.17 2.12
C LEU A 102 -10.90 -3.69 3.09
N SER A 103 -10.77 -4.95 3.52
CA SER A 103 -11.70 -5.55 4.46
C SER A 103 -11.30 -5.23 5.90
N ASN A 104 -12.28 -5.33 6.81
CA ASN A 104 -11.98 -5.32 8.23
C ASN A 104 -11.46 -6.71 8.62
N VAL A 105 -10.13 -6.84 8.71
CA VAL A 105 -9.48 -8.11 9.01
C VAL A 105 -9.88 -8.66 10.38
N HIS A 106 -10.28 -7.81 11.30
CA HIS A 106 -10.71 -8.20 12.65
C HIS A 106 -12.08 -8.87 12.65
N ALA A 107 -12.87 -8.69 11.59
CA ALA A 107 -14.18 -9.31 11.42
C ALA A 107 -14.11 -10.59 10.58
N ARG A 108 -12.90 -11.05 10.24
CA ARG A 108 -12.68 -12.23 9.42
C ARG A 108 -12.10 -13.37 10.27
N GLU A 109 -11.57 -14.38 9.61
CA GLU A 109 -11.03 -15.56 10.31
C GLU A 109 -9.88 -15.18 11.25
N PRO A 110 -9.73 -15.86 12.39
CA PRO A 110 -8.68 -15.53 13.36
C PRO A 110 -7.27 -15.47 12.79
N PHE A 111 -6.95 -16.29 11.77
CA PHE A 111 -5.61 -16.29 11.17
C PHE A 111 -5.29 -14.98 10.42
N ARG A 112 -6.29 -14.12 10.19
CA ARG A 112 -6.11 -12.82 9.55
C ARG A 112 -5.93 -11.68 10.55
N HIS A 113 -6.00 -11.96 11.86
CA HIS A 113 -5.94 -10.92 12.88
C HIS A 113 -4.51 -10.42 13.13
N HIS A 114 -3.51 -11.25 12.85
CA HIS A 114 -2.11 -10.86 13.05
C HIS A 114 -1.48 -10.42 11.75
N SER A 115 -0.77 -9.29 11.80
CA SER A 115 -0.02 -8.75 10.67
C SER A 115 1.47 -8.73 11.00
N TYR A 116 2.28 -9.15 10.04
CA TYR A 116 3.74 -9.01 10.11
C TYR A 116 4.22 -7.59 9.79
N PHE A 117 3.33 -6.65 9.53
CA PHE A 117 3.68 -5.30 9.09
C PHE A 117 3.24 -4.22 10.08
N SER A 118 2.15 -4.46 10.80
CA SER A 118 1.48 -3.41 11.61
C SER A 118 2.36 -2.84 12.71
N ASP A 119 3.26 -3.64 13.27
CA ASP A 119 4.13 -3.19 14.36
C ASP A 119 5.20 -2.18 13.91
N LYS A 120 5.46 -2.11 12.59
CA LYS A 120 6.48 -1.23 12.01
C LYS A 120 5.91 -0.17 11.08
N ALA A 121 4.65 -0.29 10.69
CA ALA A 121 3.98 0.70 9.86
C ALA A 121 3.82 2.01 10.63
N ILE A 122 3.85 3.14 9.91
CA ILE A 122 3.50 4.43 10.50
C ILE A 122 2.05 4.43 10.97
N GLY A 123 1.18 3.77 10.19
CA GLY A 123 -0.23 3.62 10.52
C GLY A 123 -0.83 2.46 9.76
N VAL A 124 -2.02 2.05 10.21
CA VAL A 124 -2.77 0.94 9.61
C VAL A 124 -4.18 1.41 9.33
N ILE A 125 -4.65 1.16 8.11
CA ILE A 125 -6.03 1.45 7.71
C ILE A 125 -6.65 0.13 7.28
N CYS A 126 -7.78 -0.23 7.86
CA CYS A 126 -8.49 -1.42 7.44
C CYS A 126 -10.01 -1.23 7.53
N GLY A 127 -10.74 -1.93 6.65
CA GLY A 127 -12.19 -2.00 6.71
C GLY A 127 -12.94 -0.92 5.94
N LEU A 128 -12.26 -0.03 5.25
CA LEU A 128 -12.89 1.11 4.56
C LEU A 128 -12.98 0.92 3.05
N GLY A 129 -12.76 -0.30 2.55
CA GLY A 129 -12.79 -0.59 1.12
C GLY A 129 -11.74 0.20 0.36
N ALA A 130 -12.04 0.50 -0.90
CA ALA A 130 -11.12 1.24 -1.77
C ALA A 130 -10.77 2.63 -1.22
N GLN A 131 -11.67 3.26 -0.48
CA GLN A 131 -11.44 4.57 0.13
C GLN A 131 -10.26 4.56 1.09
N GLY A 132 -9.94 3.41 1.67
CA GLY A 132 -8.76 3.28 2.54
C GLY A 132 -7.46 3.65 1.85
N TYR A 133 -7.33 3.33 0.57
CA TYR A 133 -6.16 3.75 -0.22
C TYR A 133 -6.07 5.28 -0.34
N GLN A 134 -7.21 5.95 -0.50
CA GLN A 134 -7.25 7.40 -0.62
C GLN A 134 -6.80 8.07 0.69
N PHE A 135 -7.21 7.53 1.83
CA PHE A 135 -6.78 8.03 3.13
C PHE A 135 -5.29 7.79 3.37
N ALA A 136 -4.78 6.65 2.94
CA ALA A 136 -3.34 6.37 3.02
C ALA A 136 -2.55 7.34 2.16
N LEU A 137 -3.01 7.61 0.94
CA LEU A 137 -2.37 8.55 0.03
C LEU A 137 -2.35 9.96 0.63
N LEU A 138 -3.48 10.40 1.18
CA LEU A 138 -3.58 11.71 1.80
C LEU A 138 -2.57 11.87 2.94
N SER A 139 -2.46 10.84 3.78
CA SER A 139 -1.51 10.83 4.89
C SER A 139 -0.06 10.84 4.39
N ALA A 140 0.25 10.02 3.38
CA ALA A 140 1.59 9.94 2.81
C ALA A 140 2.01 11.28 2.20
N ILE A 141 1.14 11.92 1.43
CA ILE A 141 1.39 13.23 0.83
C ILE A 141 1.66 14.27 1.91
N GLY A 142 0.85 14.29 2.97
CA GLY A 142 1.03 15.22 4.07
C GLY A 142 2.39 15.05 4.74
N ARG A 143 2.82 13.82 4.98
CA ARG A 143 4.11 13.54 5.61
C ARG A 143 5.28 13.92 4.71
N ILE A 144 5.18 13.70 3.42
CA ILE A 144 6.21 14.09 2.45
C ILE A 144 6.36 15.62 2.43
N LYS A 145 5.24 16.34 2.41
CA LYS A 145 5.25 17.81 2.40
C LYS A 145 5.79 18.38 3.69
N ASP A 146 5.43 17.80 4.84
CA ASP A 146 5.94 18.22 6.13
C ASP A 146 7.46 18.07 6.21
N LYS A 147 7.98 16.94 5.75
CA LYS A 147 9.41 16.68 5.72
C LYS A 147 10.15 17.67 4.82
N SER A 148 9.58 17.99 3.66
CA SER A 148 10.17 18.99 2.76
C SER A 148 10.19 20.39 3.39
N ALA A 149 9.16 20.75 4.15
CA ALA A 149 9.09 22.05 4.84
C ALA A 149 10.13 22.19 5.96
N GLU A 150 10.53 21.06 6.57
CA GLU A 150 11.55 21.04 7.63
C GLU A 150 12.96 21.24 7.07
N ASN A 151 13.16 20.96 5.80
CA ASN A 151 14.43 21.12 5.12
C ASN A 151 14.47 22.45 4.37
#